data_158700cdb78eba7166e63e84f237ccf5
#
_entry.id   158700cdb78eba7166e63e84f237ccf5
#
_cell.length_a   1.000
_cell.length_b   1.000
_cell.length_c   1.000
_cell.angle_alpha   90.00
_cell.angle_beta   90.00
_cell.angle_gamma   90.00
#
_symmetry.space_group_name_H-M   'P 1'
#
loop_
_entity.id
_entity.type
_entity.pdbx_description
1 polymer ?
#
loop_
_entity_poly.entity_id
_entity_poly.type
_entity_poly.pdbx_seq_one_letter_code
_entity_poly.pdbx_strand_id
1 'polypeptide(L)'
;MKRILFHSLTIPPDNVSTGMLVAELAAGFNKNNIEVEILASTPQYNFENSHSNNLSIIDKHFSKSEYKGVKIYHVNSKTRSFKESRRIFQWMRFHYYSLRFLYKARKTYEHIFIFSYPPTMNLVSIFVYKILKLKVTYSVWELYPEIANNLSLFQSRLLSRMFKKLDTYSMKNTDNLVVNSPELRNYLITNRDLSKKILKLLLTFPLIH
;
A
#
# COMPACT_ATOMS: atom_id res chain seq x y z
N MET A 1 12.43 -19.28 7.45
CA MET A 1 11.99 -18.70 6.15
C MET A 1 11.80 -17.21 6.36
N LYS A 2 12.20 -16.41 5.39
CA LYS A 2 12.03 -14.95 5.45
C LYS A 2 10.59 -14.63 5.14
N ARG A 3 9.89 -13.92 6.04
CA ARG A 3 8.50 -13.50 5.84
C ARG A 3 8.43 -12.04 5.42
N ILE A 4 7.69 -11.79 4.37
CA ILE A 4 7.43 -10.45 3.84
C ILE A 4 5.95 -10.12 4.06
N LEU A 5 5.67 -8.91 4.52
CA LEU A 5 4.31 -8.40 4.57
C LEU A 5 4.08 -7.37 3.47
N PHE A 6 3.08 -7.59 2.64
CA PHE A 6 2.57 -6.61 1.69
C PHE A 6 1.50 -5.76 2.36
N HIS A 7 1.63 -4.45 2.30
CA HIS A 7 0.65 -3.54 2.88
C HIS A 7 0.00 -2.67 1.80
N SER A 8 -1.29 -2.91 1.56
CA SER A 8 -2.11 -2.22 0.56
C SER A 8 -3.46 -1.86 1.16
N LEU A 9 -4.15 -0.85 0.62
CA LEU A 9 -5.51 -0.56 1.03
C LEU A 9 -6.50 -1.56 0.42
N THR A 10 -6.36 -1.83 -0.86
CA THR A 10 -7.28 -2.65 -1.65
C THR A 10 -6.67 -3.99 -2.01
N ILE A 11 -7.51 -5.00 -2.08
CA ILE A 11 -7.17 -6.38 -2.43
C ILE A 11 -8.43 -7.06 -3.02
N PRO A 12 -8.31 -8.13 -3.79
CA PRO A 12 -9.48 -8.90 -4.19
C PRO A 12 -10.36 -9.31 -2.97
N PRO A 13 -11.70 -9.30 -3.10
CA PRO A 13 -12.48 -9.24 -4.33
C PRO A 13 -12.78 -7.82 -4.86
N ASP A 14 -12.19 -6.76 -4.30
CA ASP A 14 -12.33 -5.43 -4.89
C ASP A 14 -11.78 -5.42 -6.33
N ASN A 15 -12.62 -5.04 -7.31
CA ASN A 15 -12.22 -4.90 -8.71
C ASN A 15 -11.39 -3.63 -8.94
N VAL A 16 -10.33 -3.48 -8.17
CA VAL A 16 -9.37 -2.37 -8.29
C VAL A 16 -8.07 -2.96 -8.84
N SER A 17 -7.64 -2.47 -10.00
CA SER A 17 -6.46 -2.99 -10.71
C SER A 17 -5.21 -3.08 -9.81
N THR A 18 -4.98 -2.08 -8.97
CA THR A 18 -3.86 -2.07 -8.02
C THR A 18 -3.95 -3.21 -7.01
N GLY A 19 -5.16 -3.49 -6.48
CA GLY A 19 -5.38 -4.59 -5.52
C GLY A 19 -5.14 -5.96 -6.15
N MET A 20 -5.59 -6.14 -7.40
CA MET A 20 -5.36 -7.38 -8.16
C MET A 20 -3.86 -7.60 -8.39
N LEU A 21 -3.14 -6.57 -8.83
CA LEU A 21 -1.70 -6.68 -9.07
C LEU A 21 -0.91 -6.99 -7.78
N VAL A 22 -1.29 -6.41 -6.65
CA VAL A 22 -0.68 -6.72 -5.34
C VAL A 22 -0.88 -8.18 -4.98
N ALA A 23 -2.10 -8.71 -5.17
CA ALA A 23 -2.42 -10.11 -4.85
C ALA A 23 -1.69 -11.10 -5.76
N GLU A 24 -1.65 -10.83 -7.07
CA GLU A 24 -0.92 -11.67 -8.03
C GLU A 24 0.59 -11.64 -7.77
N LEU A 25 1.14 -10.47 -7.44
CA LEU A 25 2.55 -10.33 -7.08
C LEU A 25 2.86 -11.17 -5.82
N ALA A 26 2.03 -11.10 -4.78
CA ALA A 26 2.21 -11.88 -3.58
C ALA A 26 2.12 -13.40 -3.86
N ALA A 27 1.15 -13.81 -4.68
CA ALA A 27 1.03 -15.21 -5.09
C ALA A 27 2.26 -15.69 -5.88
N GLY A 28 2.82 -14.82 -6.74
CA GLY A 28 4.06 -15.10 -7.47
C GLY A 28 5.27 -15.29 -6.54
N PHE A 29 5.37 -14.49 -5.50
CA PHE A 29 6.43 -14.65 -4.48
C PHE A 29 6.29 -15.99 -3.76
N ASN A 30 5.07 -16.37 -3.33
CA ASN A 30 4.83 -17.65 -2.64
C ASN A 30 5.18 -18.84 -3.53
N LYS A 31 4.87 -18.79 -4.84
CA LYS A 31 5.27 -19.82 -5.81
C LYS A 31 6.80 -19.98 -5.91
N ASN A 32 7.56 -18.94 -5.62
CA ASN A 32 9.02 -18.93 -5.60
C ASN A 32 9.61 -19.16 -4.18
N ASN A 33 8.86 -19.81 -3.28
CA ASN A 33 9.27 -20.14 -1.92
C ASN A 33 9.62 -18.92 -1.03
N ILE A 34 9.06 -17.74 -1.34
CA ILE A 34 9.17 -16.55 -0.50
C ILE A 34 7.82 -16.35 0.19
N GLU A 35 7.76 -16.60 1.50
CA GLU A 35 6.50 -16.48 2.25
C GLU A 35 6.03 -15.03 2.33
N VAL A 36 4.93 -14.73 1.66
CA VAL A 36 4.28 -13.41 1.65
C VAL A 36 2.90 -13.52 2.28
N GLU A 37 2.62 -12.60 3.19
CA GLU A 37 1.27 -12.35 3.72
C GLU A 37 0.86 -10.93 3.36
N ILE A 38 -0.43 -10.64 3.37
CA ILE A 38 -0.95 -9.31 3.01
C ILE A 38 -1.69 -8.70 4.21
N LEU A 39 -1.49 -7.41 4.44
CA LEU A 39 -2.33 -6.58 5.31
C LEU A 39 -3.07 -5.56 4.46
N ALA A 40 -4.39 -5.63 4.46
CA ALA A 40 -5.24 -4.76 3.65
C ALA A 40 -6.50 -4.31 4.41
N SER A 41 -7.35 -3.50 3.79
CA SER A 41 -8.70 -3.26 4.30
C SER A 41 -9.63 -4.41 3.90
N THR A 42 -10.75 -4.58 4.62
CA THR A 42 -11.88 -5.35 4.09
C THR A 42 -12.36 -4.73 2.78
N PRO A 43 -12.94 -5.51 1.86
CA PRO A 43 -13.41 -5.01 0.58
C PRO A 43 -14.33 -3.79 0.71
N GLN A 44 -14.11 -2.77 -0.13
CA GLN A 44 -14.79 -1.47 -0.04
C GLN A 44 -15.54 -1.07 -1.32
N TYR A 45 -15.22 -1.68 -2.46
CA TYR A 45 -15.65 -1.20 -3.77
C TYR A 45 -16.76 -2.03 -4.41
N ASN A 46 -16.90 -3.32 -4.08
CA ASN A 46 -17.86 -4.23 -4.69
C ASN A 46 -18.66 -4.98 -3.64
N PHE A 47 -19.54 -4.27 -2.95
CA PHE A 47 -20.32 -4.84 -1.84
C PHE A 47 -21.49 -5.72 -2.30
N GLU A 48 -21.94 -5.59 -3.54
CA GLU A 48 -23.12 -6.31 -4.05
C GLU A 48 -22.84 -7.77 -4.44
N ASN A 49 -21.60 -8.14 -4.63
CA ASN A 49 -21.23 -9.51 -5.00
C ASN A 49 -20.64 -10.28 -3.82
N SER A 50 -21.51 -10.80 -2.96
CA SER A 50 -21.44 -12.09 -2.18
C SER A 50 -20.09 -12.66 -1.72
N HIS A 51 -18.96 -11.98 -1.82
CA HIS A 51 -17.66 -12.49 -1.35
C HIS A 51 -17.34 -12.17 0.11
N SER A 52 -18.27 -11.56 0.85
CA SER A 52 -18.17 -11.42 2.31
C SER A 52 -18.16 -12.77 3.06
N ASN A 53 -18.58 -13.83 2.39
CA ASN A 53 -18.70 -15.16 2.99
C ASN A 53 -17.36 -15.86 3.27
N ASN A 54 -16.25 -15.35 2.74
CA ASN A 54 -14.92 -15.95 2.92
C ASN A 54 -14.06 -15.24 3.97
N LEU A 55 -14.61 -14.26 4.69
CA LEU A 55 -13.89 -13.56 5.75
C LEU A 55 -14.07 -14.26 7.08
N SER A 56 -13.01 -14.86 7.61
CA SER A 56 -12.99 -15.38 8.98
C SER A 56 -12.68 -14.25 9.96
N ILE A 57 -13.59 -13.97 10.89
CA ILE A 57 -13.42 -12.92 11.89
C ILE A 57 -12.33 -13.34 12.89
N ILE A 58 -11.35 -12.47 13.14
CA ILE A 58 -10.36 -12.64 14.20
C ILE A 58 -10.83 -11.90 15.45
N ASP A 59 -11.19 -10.64 15.31
CA ASP A 59 -11.74 -9.80 16.38
C ASP A 59 -12.59 -8.65 15.78
N LYS A 60 -13.03 -7.71 16.63
CA LYS A 60 -13.81 -6.53 16.21
C LYS A 60 -13.12 -5.69 15.10
N HIS A 61 -11.81 -5.73 15.03
CA HIS A 61 -11.01 -4.85 14.17
C HIS A 61 -10.31 -5.57 13.03
N PHE A 62 -10.20 -6.89 13.12
CA PHE A 62 -9.48 -7.70 12.15
C PHE A 62 -10.27 -8.93 11.72
N SER A 63 -10.12 -9.25 10.45
CA SER A 63 -10.54 -10.50 9.85
C SER A 63 -9.43 -11.06 8.96
N LYS A 64 -9.60 -12.28 8.48
CA LYS A 64 -8.64 -12.94 7.59
C LYS A 64 -9.35 -13.62 6.44
N SER A 65 -8.66 -13.72 5.33
CA SER A 65 -9.05 -14.50 4.15
C SER A 65 -7.82 -15.10 3.50
N GLU A 66 -8.01 -15.73 2.35
CA GLU A 66 -6.95 -16.29 1.55
C GLU A 66 -7.20 -16.01 0.07
N TYR A 67 -6.13 -15.76 -0.68
CA TYR A 67 -6.16 -15.61 -2.13
C TYR A 67 -5.01 -16.38 -2.76
N LYS A 68 -5.30 -17.42 -3.55
CA LYS A 68 -4.28 -18.26 -4.23
C LYS A 68 -3.16 -18.74 -3.29
N GLY A 69 -3.50 -19.17 -2.07
CA GLY A 69 -2.53 -19.61 -1.07
C GLY A 69 -1.85 -18.49 -0.27
N VAL A 70 -2.17 -17.23 -0.55
CA VAL A 70 -1.65 -16.08 0.20
C VAL A 70 -2.61 -15.73 1.33
N LYS A 71 -2.12 -15.72 2.56
CA LYS A 71 -2.91 -15.26 3.73
C LYS A 71 -3.07 -13.75 3.71
N ILE A 72 -4.28 -13.29 3.93
CA ILE A 72 -4.64 -11.88 3.96
C ILE A 72 -5.23 -11.53 5.31
N TYR A 73 -4.65 -10.57 5.99
CA TYR A 73 -5.22 -9.92 7.18
C TYR A 73 -5.94 -8.65 6.76
N HIS A 74 -7.17 -8.50 7.21
CA HIS A 74 -7.98 -7.34 6.90
C HIS A 74 -8.18 -6.48 8.13
N VAL A 75 -7.96 -5.18 7.99
CA VAL A 75 -8.48 -4.19 8.93
C VAL A 75 -9.96 -4.00 8.60
N ASN A 76 -10.85 -4.34 9.53
CA ASN A 76 -12.29 -4.24 9.34
C ASN A 76 -12.69 -2.78 9.12
N SER A 77 -13.17 -2.47 7.94
CA SER A 77 -13.58 -1.14 7.51
C SER A 77 -15.04 -1.16 7.02
N LYS A 78 -15.72 -0.03 7.11
CA LYS A 78 -17.03 0.14 6.48
C LYS A 78 -16.83 0.35 4.98
N THR A 79 -17.91 0.15 4.22
CA THR A 79 -17.97 0.48 2.79
C THR A 79 -17.42 1.89 2.52
N ARG A 80 -16.74 2.04 1.39
CA ARG A 80 -16.15 3.31 0.98
C ARG A 80 -17.18 4.43 0.98
N SER A 81 -16.87 5.51 1.66
CA SER A 81 -17.72 6.70 1.66
C SER A 81 -17.47 7.55 0.40
N PHE A 82 -18.54 8.07 -0.20
CA PHE A 82 -18.47 9.06 -1.27
C PHE A 82 -18.07 10.45 -0.75
N LYS A 83 -18.34 10.77 0.53
CA LYS A 83 -17.93 12.03 1.15
C LYS A 83 -16.44 12.01 1.48
N GLU A 84 -15.69 12.98 0.97
CA GLU A 84 -14.22 13.04 1.12
C GLU A 84 -13.77 13.06 2.59
N SER A 85 -14.41 13.85 3.43
CA SER A 85 -14.08 13.93 4.86
C SER A 85 -14.21 12.58 5.58
N ARG A 86 -15.28 11.82 5.27
CA ARG A 86 -15.47 10.48 5.82
C ARG A 86 -14.44 9.49 5.27
N ARG A 87 -14.04 9.64 4.02
CA ARG A 87 -13.00 8.81 3.40
C ARG A 87 -11.64 9.02 4.05
N ILE A 88 -11.28 10.27 4.33
CA ILE A 88 -10.04 10.59 5.07
C ILE A 88 -10.08 9.94 6.46
N PHE A 89 -11.20 10.04 7.17
CA PHE A 89 -11.36 9.38 8.48
C PHE A 89 -11.25 7.85 8.39
N GLN A 90 -11.80 7.24 7.34
CA GLN A 90 -11.64 5.81 7.07
C GLN A 90 -10.16 5.44 6.85
N TRP A 91 -9.40 6.24 6.09
CA TRP A 91 -7.97 6.03 5.92
C TRP A 91 -7.19 6.17 7.22
N MET A 92 -7.47 7.19 8.03
CA MET A 92 -6.82 7.37 9.33
C MET A 92 -7.08 6.20 10.27
N ARG A 93 -8.33 5.70 10.29
CA ARG A 93 -8.68 4.50 11.05
C ARG A 93 -7.95 3.26 10.53
N PHE A 94 -7.91 3.07 9.22
CA PHE A 94 -7.15 1.99 8.58
C PHE A 94 -5.68 2.05 8.98
N HIS A 95 -5.03 3.21 8.88
CA HIS A 95 -3.62 3.37 9.27
C HIS A 95 -3.40 3.10 10.75
N TYR A 96 -4.26 3.58 11.62
CA TYR A 96 -4.16 3.32 13.07
C TYR A 96 -4.11 1.81 13.38
N TYR A 97 -5.06 1.04 12.83
CA TYR A 97 -5.07 -0.40 13.06
C TYR A 97 -3.96 -1.13 12.32
N SER A 98 -3.59 -0.68 11.14
CA SER A 98 -2.43 -1.22 10.41
C SER A 98 -1.14 -1.03 11.22
N LEU A 99 -0.90 0.16 11.75
CA LEU A 99 0.28 0.43 12.58
C LEU A 99 0.28 -0.39 13.87
N ARG A 100 -0.89 -0.58 14.49
CA ARG A 100 -1.04 -1.46 15.65
C ARG A 100 -0.71 -2.92 15.30
N PHE A 101 -1.17 -3.41 14.16
CA PHE A 101 -0.83 -4.75 13.65
C PHE A 101 0.68 -4.86 13.41
N LEU A 102 1.25 -3.95 12.65
CA LEU A 102 2.68 -3.91 12.34
C LEU A 102 3.56 -3.86 13.59
N TYR A 103 3.18 -3.06 14.57
CA TYR A 103 3.90 -2.99 15.86
C TYR A 103 3.89 -4.33 16.59
N LYS A 104 2.74 -5.02 16.65
CA LYS A 104 2.62 -6.34 17.28
C LYS A 104 3.39 -7.41 16.51
N ALA A 105 3.32 -7.37 15.19
CA ALA A 105 3.93 -8.34 14.28
C ALA A 105 5.38 -8.00 13.87
N ARG A 106 6.00 -6.96 14.44
CA ARG A 106 7.33 -6.47 14.05
C ARG A 106 8.47 -7.48 14.13
N LYS A 107 8.30 -8.54 14.92
CA LYS A 107 9.28 -9.63 15.02
C LYS A 107 9.01 -10.79 14.06
N THR A 108 7.83 -10.78 13.43
CA THR A 108 7.39 -11.83 12.51
C THR A 108 7.88 -11.59 11.09
N TYR A 109 7.91 -10.32 10.69
CA TYR A 109 8.26 -9.93 9.33
C TYR A 109 9.65 -9.29 9.29
N GLU A 110 10.46 -9.72 8.33
CA GLU A 110 11.78 -9.12 8.09
C GLU A 110 11.69 -7.91 7.16
N HIS A 111 10.66 -7.85 6.34
CA HIS A 111 10.50 -6.84 5.30
C HIS A 111 9.04 -6.47 5.10
N ILE A 112 8.77 -5.19 4.98
CA ILE A 112 7.43 -4.66 4.68
C ILE A 112 7.46 -4.01 3.29
N PHE A 113 6.58 -4.48 2.43
CA PHE A 113 6.38 -3.92 1.10
C PHE A 113 5.12 -3.05 1.12
N ILE A 114 5.28 -1.75 0.94
CA ILE A 114 4.19 -0.76 1.08
C ILE A 114 3.87 -0.17 -0.28
N PHE A 115 2.60 -0.23 -0.67
CA PHE A 115 2.09 0.34 -1.91
C PHE A 115 1.56 1.76 -1.67
N SER A 116 1.77 2.69 -2.62
CA SER A 116 1.58 4.13 -2.42
C SER A 116 0.12 4.60 -2.30
N TYR A 117 -0.86 3.72 -2.50
CA TYR A 117 -2.28 4.06 -2.36
C TYR A 117 -2.86 3.55 -1.03
N PRO A 118 -3.59 4.38 -0.26
CA PRO A 118 -3.94 5.80 -0.47
C PRO A 118 -2.74 6.75 -0.26
N PRO A 119 -2.88 8.05 -0.61
CA PRO A 119 -1.78 9.02 -0.51
C PRO A 119 -1.08 9.08 0.83
N THR A 120 -1.79 8.74 1.89
CA THR A 120 -1.29 8.74 3.28
C THR A 120 -0.47 7.50 3.66
N MET A 121 -0.25 6.56 2.73
CA MET A 121 0.64 5.39 2.97
C MET A 121 2.10 5.79 3.18
N ASN A 122 2.51 6.97 2.70
CA ASN A 122 3.82 7.53 2.99
C ASN A 122 4.06 7.71 4.50
N LEU A 123 3.04 8.06 5.30
CA LEU A 123 3.14 8.14 6.76
C LEU A 123 3.41 6.78 7.39
N VAL A 124 2.75 5.74 6.89
CA VAL A 124 2.99 4.36 7.34
C VAL A 124 4.42 3.92 7.00
N SER A 125 4.90 4.23 5.80
CA SER A 125 6.27 3.94 5.37
C SER A 125 7.30 4.59 6.31
N ILE A 126 7.13 5.88 6.60
CA ILE A 126 8.01 6.61 7.53
C ILE A 126 7.99 5.98 8.93
N PHE A 127 6.80 5.65 9.45
CA PHE A 127 6.67 5.03 10.77
C PHE A 127 7.38 3.67 10.82
N VAL A 128 7.14 2.80 9.85
CA VAL A 128 7.75 1.46 9.79
C VAL A 128 9.26 1.58 9.70
N TYR A 129 9.77 2.44 8.84
CA TYR A 129 11.20 2.63 8.65
C TYR A 129 11.88 3.29 9.86
N LYS A 130 11.33 4.40 10.37
CA LYS A 130 11.97 5.20 11.44
C LYS A 130 11.72 4.66 12.85
N ILE A 131 10.51 4.18 13.12
CA ILE A 131 10.08 3.80 14.48
C ILE A 131 10.21 2.30 14.70
N LEU A 132 9.69 1.49 13.79
CA LEU A 132 9.78 0.03 13.93
C LEU A 132 11.15 -0.51 13.50
N LYS A 133 11.96 0.26 12.75
CA LYS A 133 13.28 -0.13 12.23
C LYS A 133 13.23 -1.41 11.39
N LEU A 134 12.12 -1.64 10.69
CA LEU A 134 11.98 -2.73 9.76
C LEU A 134 12.43 -2.30 8.37
N LYS A 135 12.89 -3.27 7.58
CA LYS A 135 13.22 -3.02 6.18
C LYS A 135 11.95 -2.70 5.39
N VAL A 136 12.00 -1.64 4.60
CA VAL A 136 10.87 -1.15 3.81
C VAL A 136 11.22 -1.10 2.34
N THR A 137 10.35 -1.70 1.51
CA THR A 137 10.24 -1.38 0.09
C THR A 137 9.00 -0.54 -0.10
N TYR A 138 9.16 0.68 -0.61
CA TYR A 138 8.05 1.56 -0.95
C TYR A 138 7.82 1.53 -2.46
N SER A 139 6.64 1.08 -2.87
CA SER A 139 6.26 0.93 -4.27
C SER A 139 5.37 2.09 -4.69
N VAL A 140 5.88 2.94 -5.56
CA VAL A 140 5.21 4.13 -6.06
C VAL A 140 4.55 3.81 -7.40
N TRP A 141 3.22 3.82 -7.40
CA TRP A 141 2.41 3.60 -8.59
C TRP A 141 1.70 4.87 -9.04
N GLU A 142 1.47 5.74 -8.08
CA GLU A 142 0.82 7.04 -8.28
C GLU A 142 1.57 8.11 -7.51
N LEU A 143 1.68 9.30 -8.10
CA LEU A 143 2.34 10.45 -7.48
C LEU A 143 1.36 11.42 -6.88
N TYR A 144 1.52 11.67 -5.60
CA TYR A 144 0.82 12.71 -4.89
C TYR A 144 1.79 13.84 -4.49
N PRO A 145 1.42 15.11 -4.66
CA PRO A 145 0.10 15.62 -5.03
C PRO A 145 -0.19 15.74 -6.52
N GLU A 146 0.72 15.31 -7.41
CA GLU A 146 0.63 15.57 -8.85
C GLU A 146 -0.71 15.12 -9.44
N ILE A 147 -1.14 13.88 -9.15
CA ILE A 147 -2.44 13.36 -9.62
C ILE A 147 -3.59 14.14 -8.99
N ALA A 148 -3.51 14.46 -7.72
CA ALA A 148 -4.55 15.18 -7.02
C ALA A 148 -4.71 16.63 -7.52
N ASN A 149 -3.59 17.28 -7.90
CA ASN A 149 -3.61 18.61 -8.52
C ASN A 149 -4.28 18.58 -9.90
N ASN A 150 -3.99 17.56 -10.72
CA ASN A 150 -4.62 17.39 -12.02
C ASN A 150 -6.13 17.16 -11.93
N LEU A 151 -6.59 16.56 -10.83
CA LEU A 151 -8.01 16.35 -10.53
C LEU A 151 -8.65 17.47 -9.71
N SER A 152 -7.92 18.60 -9.51
CA SER A 152 -8.37 19.75 -8.71
C SER A 152 -8.79 19.40 -7.26
N LEU A 153 -8.25 18.31 -6.73
CA LEU A 153 -8.56 17.82 -5.37
C LEU A 153 -7.82 18.62 -4.27
N PHE A 154 -6.69 19.26 -4.60
CA PHE A 154 -5.98 20.15 -3.69
C PHE A 154 -6.19 21.61 -4.10
N GLN A 155 -7.11 22.29 -3.45
CA GLN A 155 -7.35 23.74 -3.65
C GLN A 155 -6.22 24.62 -3.08
N SER A 156 -5.46 24.10 -2.11
CA SER A 156 -4.39 24.86 -1.45
C SER A 156 -3.01 24.47 -1.97
N ARG A 157 -2.32 25.43 -2.57
CA ARG A 157 -0.90 25.29 -3.00
C ARG A 157 0.02 24.94 -1.82
N LEU A 158 -0.28 25.40 -0.62
CA LEU A 158 0.50 25.10 0.58
C LEU A 158 0.38 23.62 0.96
N LEU A 159 -0.85 23.10 1.00
CA LEU A 159 -1.09 21.68 1.27
C LEU A 159 -0.42 20.78 0.23
N SER A 160 -0.54 21.12 -1.05
CA SER A 160 0.14 20.40 -2.14
C SER A 160 1.66 20.36 -1.93
N ARG A 161 2.30 21.47 -1.57
CA ARG A 161 3.73 21.51 -1.28
C ARG A 161 4.10 20.66 -0.04
N MET A 162 3.29 20.70 1.01
CA MET A 162 3.52 19.89 2.20
C MET A 162 3.43 18.40 1.89
N PHE A 163 2.41 17.98 1.15
CA PHE A 163 2.26 16.60 0.70
C PHE A 163 3.44 16.16 -0.17
N LYS A 164 3.87 17.01 -1.12
CA LYS A 164 5.03 16.73 -1.96
C LYS A 164 6.30 16.52 -1.13
N LYS A 165 6.54 17.37 -0.13
CA LYS A 165 7.70 17.23 0.77
C LYS A 165 7.63 15.94 1.59
N LEU A 166 6.45 15.62 2.15
CA LEU A 166 6.25 14.43 2.96
C LEU A 166 6.44 13.15 2.14
N ASP A 167 5.86 13.12 0.94
CA ASP A 167 5.99 11.99 0.02
C ASP A 167 7.45 11.79 -0.44
N THR A 168 8.13 12.88 -0.82
CA THR A 168 9.56 12.84 -1.15
C THR A 168 10.40 12.38 0.05
N TYR A 169 10.08 12.83 1.25
CA TYR A 169 10.76 12.39 2.48
C TYR A 169 10.57 10.90 2.73
N SER A 170 9.35 10.39 2.54
CA SER A 170 9.06 8.95 2.63
C SER A 170 9.92 8.15 1.64
N MET A 171 9.95 8.57 0.37
CA MET A 171 10.75 7.93 -0.68
C MET A 171 12.25 7.92 -0.35
N LYS A 172 12.78 9.01 0.21
CA LYS A 172 14.19 9.11 0.64
C LYS A 172 14.50 8.20 1.84
N ASN A 173 13.52 7.93 2.69
CA ASN A 173 13.64 7.15 3.92
C ASN A 173 12.99 5.77 3.80
N THR A 174 13.43 4.99 2.84
CA THR A 174 13.11 3.56 2.65
C THR A 174 14.36 2.81 2.25
N ASP A 175 14.41 1.50 2.44
CA ASP A 175 15.54 0.69 1.99
C ASP A 175 15.53 0.55 0.47
N ASN A 176 14.36 0.27 -0.09
CA ASN A 176 14.16 0.16 -1.53
C ASN A 176 13.01 1.04 -1.99
N LEU A 177 13.19 1.66 -3.14
CA LEU A 177 12.15 2.39 -3.85
C LEU A 177 11.88 1.70 -5.18
N VAL A 178 10.63 1.37 -5.43
CA VAL A 178 10.18 0.65 -6.63
C VAL A 178 9.16 1.50 -7.36
N VAL A 179 9.26 1.54 -8.67
CA VAL A 179 8.35 2.26 -9.57
C VAL A 179 7.87 1.33 -10.67
N ASN A 180 6.72 1.62 -11.25
CA ASN A 180 6.06 0.79 -12.25
C ASN A 180 6.36 1.18 -13.71
N SER A 181 7.06 2.30 -13.95
CA SER A 181 7.45 2.70 -15.31
C SER A 181 8.77 3.48 -15.37
N PRO A 182 9.47 3.43 -16.52
CA PRO A 182 10.66 4.24 -16.75
C PRO A 182 10.40 5.75 -16.69
N GLU A 183 9.24 6.19 -17.17
CA GLU A 183 8.81 7.60 -17.16
C GLU A 183 8.67 8.10 -15.73
N LEU A 184 8.00 7.32 -14.87
CA LEU A 184 7.86 7.64 -13.45
C LEU A 184 9.23 7.70 -12.76
N ARG A 185 10.12 6.77 -13.09
CA ARG A 185 11.50 6.76 -12.60
C ARG A 185 12.23 8.05 -12.98
N ASN A 186 12.20 8.44 -14.25
CA ASN A 186 12.86 9.65 -14.74
C ASN A 186 12.27 10.90 -14.10
N TYR A 187 10.94 10.97 -13.99
CA TYR A 187 10.26 12.06 -13.31
C TYR A 187 10.72 12.23 -11.85
N LEU A 188 10.83 11.13 -11.10
CA LEU A 188 11.27 11.16 -9.70
C LEU A 188 12.72 11.61 -9.56
N ILE A 189 13.60 11.18 -10.44
CA ILE A 189 15.00 11.63 -10.46
C ILE A 189 15.07 13.13 -10.69
N THR A 190 14.36 13.63 -11.70
CA THR A 190 14.43 15.04 -12.10
C THR A 190 13.69 15.97 -11.13
N ASN A 191 12.48 15.60 -10.67
CA ASN A 191 11.58 16.52 -9.98
C ASN A 191 11.52 16.31 -8.45
N ARG A 192 12.10 15.22 -7.93
CA ARG A 192 12.09 14.87 -6.51
C ARG A 192 13.48 14.68 -5.91
N ASP A 193 14.53 14.97 -6.69
CA ASP A 193 15.93 14.81 -6.26
C ASP A 193 16.22 13.41 -5.65
N LEU A 194 15.84 12.37 -6.40
CA LEU A 194 16.03 10.97 -6.01
C LEU A 194 17.18 10.29 -6.78
N SER A 195 18.06 11.06 -7.41
CA SER A 195 19.19 10.55 -8.20
C SER A 195 20.15 9.66 -7.39
N LYS A 196 20.28 9.93 -6.08
CA LYS A 196 21.11 9.13 -5.15
C LYS A 196 20.40 7.87 -4.63
N LYS A 197 19.10 7.70 -4.90
CA LYS A 197 18.32 6.53 -4.47
C LYS A 197 18.28 5.51 -5.59
N ILE A 198 18.55 4.26 -5.26
CA ILE A 198 18.40 3.16 -6.23
C ILE A 198 16.90 2.93 -6.48
N LEU A 199 16.44 3.40 -7.61
CA LEU A 199 15.08 3.19 -8.10
C LEU A 199 15.03 1.88 -8.89
N LYS A 200 14.39 0.87 -8.30
CA LYS A 200 14.14 -0.41 -8.99
C LYS A 200 12.88 -0.29 -9.83
N LEU A 201 12.92 -0.82 -11.03
CA LEU A 201 11.76 -0.92 -11.91
C LEU A 201 11.06 -2.24 -11.65
N LEU A 202 9.80 -2.18 -11.27
CA LEU A 202 8.92 -3.35 -11.22
C LEU A 202 8.04 -3.33 -12.45
N LEU A 203 8.39 -4.11 -13.43
CA LEU A 203 7.52 -4.36 -14.59
C LEU A 203 6.44 -5.36 -14.13
N THR A 204 5.26 -4.85 -13.82
CA THR A 204 4.14 -5.63 -13.29
C THR A 204 3.34 -6.36 -14.37
N PHE A 205 3.82 -6.39 -15.59
CA PHE A 205 3.14 -7.10 -16.67
C PHE A 205 3.93 -8.36 -17.06
N PRO A 206 3.59 -9.54 -16.53
CA PRO A 206 3.62 -10.68 -17.41
C PRO A 206 2.53 -10.42 -18.45
N LEU A 207 2.92 -10.34 -19.69
CA LEU A 207 2.05 -10.40 -20.83
C LEU A 207 0.96 -11.45 -20.56
N ILE A 208 -0.29 -10.97 -20.53
CA ILE A 208 -1.44 -11.86 -20.60
C ILE A 208 -1.38 -12.41 -22.03
N HIS A 209 -0.88 -13.60 -22.16
CA HIS A 209 -1.08 -14.45 -23.32
C HIS A 209 -2.20 -15.41 -23.02
#